data_fe2a57bc6115ddff26ccf59eb682aeb0
#
_entry.id   fe2a57bc6115ddff26ccf59eb682aeb0
#
_cell.length_a   1.000
_cell.length_b   1.000
_cell.length_c   1.000
_cell.angle_alpha   90.00
_cell.angle_beta   90.00
_cell.angle_gamma   90.00
#
_symmetry.space_group_name_H-M   'P 1'
#
loop_
_entity.id
_entity.type
_entity.pdbx_description
1 polymer ?
#
loop_
_entity_poly.entity_id
_entity_poly.type
_entity_poly.pdbx_seq_one_letter_code
_entity_poly.pdbx_strand_id
1 'polypeptide(L)'
;MRVLVFGAGGVGLYFSAVLAQAGHHVTVVGRPATVTAAGQSDLQLTTSGDVLAVSGIQVVADIAEARTDPTADLIIVAVKAWQVSAAATAIAPLVGAHTVVLPLQNGIEAADDLANVLGPQHVLGCSCVVIAKRTEPWAVTCLGAHAHLEIGPISNSFAVELISIVAALREAHISVTLSKDIRVTLWRKFMLISSYGGVGALSRQSVGVTSTTPETAALIRDAMIEVLAVGQAHGVALSHQDVDSMMAVFHAFDPLTTSSMHRDLLEGRPSELEHQSGAVLRYGRAVGVSTPIHWSIYASQLPADIAARKPTERAP
;
A
#
# COMPACT_ATOMS: atom_id res chain seq x y z
N MET A 1 6.35 12.79 -18.02
CA MET A 1 7.02 11.50 -17.76
C MET A 1 6.19 10.35 -18.30
N ARG A 2 6.83 9.22 -18.56
CA ARG A 2 6.14 7.95 -18.86
C ARG A 2 5.97 7.18 -17.55
N VAL A 3 4.74 6.93 -17.17
CA VAL A 3 4.40 6.27 -15.91
C VAL A 3 3.69 4.95 -16.22
N LEU A 4 4.22 3.86 -15.69
CA LEU A 4 3.55 2.57 -15.70
C LEU A 4 2.92 2.33 -14.33
N VAL A 5 1.62 2.07 -14.27
CA VAL A 5 0.92 1.66 -13.05
C VAL A 5 0.59 0.18 -13.14
N PHE A 6 1.26 -0.63 -12.34
CA PHE A 6 1.03 -2.07 -12.28
C PHE A 6 0.00 -2.38 -11.20
N GLY A 7 -1.25 -2.60 -11.63
CA GLY A 7 -2.40 -2.89 -10.77
C GLY A 7 -3.49 -1.82 -10.81
N ALA A 8 -4.64 -2.17 -11.38
CA ALA A 8 -5.83 -1.32 -11.52
C ALA A 8 -6.79 -1.46 -10.32
N GLY A 9 -6.27 -1.47 -9.10
CA GLY A 9 -7.03 -1.35 -7.86
C GLY A 9 -7.42 0.11 -7.58
N GLY A 10 -8.11 0.39 -6.45
CA GLY A 10 -8.49 1.76 -6.09
C GLY A 10 -7.28 2.71 -6.04
N VAL A 11 -6.19 2.30 -5.38
CA VAL A 11 -4.96 3.10 -5.29
C VAL A 11 -4.34 3.31 -6.67
N GLY A 12 -4.17 2.23 -7.47
CA GLY A 12 -3.58 2.35 -8.80
C GLY A 12 -4.39 3.24 -9.74
N LEU A 13 -5.72 3.11 -9.77
CA LEU A 13 -6.58 3.96 -10.59
C LEU A 13 -6.52 5.43 -10.14
N TYR A 14 -6.49 5.70 -8.83
CA TYR A 14 -6.33 7.06 -8.32
C TYR A 14 -5.03 7.70 -8.81
N PHE A 15 -3.88 7.03 -8.64
CA PHE A 15 -2.60 7.55 -9.11
C PHE A 15 -2.57 7.70 -10.63
N SER A 16 -3.18 6.77 -11.36
CA SER A 16 -3.30 6.88 -12.82
C SER A 16 -4.06 8.12 -13.25
N ALA A 17 -5.17 8.41 -12.57
CA ALA A 17 -6.00 9.57 -12.88
C ALA A 17 -5.27 10.88 -12.63
N VAL A 18 -4.71 11.07 -11.43
CA VAL A 18 -4.08 12.35 -11.06
C VAL A 18 -2.80 12.61 -11.87
N LEU A 19 -2.04 11.57 -12.20
CA LEU A 19 -0.84 11.70 -13.04
C LEU A 19 -1.20 12.01 -14.51
N ALA A 20 -2.25 11.39 -15.05
CA ALA A 20 -2.71 11.70 -16.40
C ALA A 20 -3.25 13.14 -16.49
N GLN A 21 -3.99 13.61 -15.48
CA GLN A 21 -4.45 15.00 -15.39
C GLN A 21 -3.29 16.02 -15.34
N ALA A 22 -2.17 15.64 -14.72
CA ALA A 22 -0.94 16.44 -14.70
C ALA A 22 -0.16 16.39 -16.04
N GLY A 23 -0.70 15.72 -17.07
CA GLY A 23 -0.09 15.67 -18.42
C GLY A 23 0.98 14.58 -18.57
N HIS A 24 1.08 13.60 -17.67
CA HIS A 24 1.98 12.48 -17.82
C HIS A 24 1.39 11.39 -18.73
N HIS A 25 2.25 10.68 -19.47
CA HIS A 25 1.85 9.53 -20.27
C HIS A 25 1.69 8.31 -19.34
N VAL A 26 0.46 7.92 -19.09
CA VAL A 26 0.13 6.85 -18.14
C VAL A 26 -0.30 5.59 -18.87
N THR A 27 0.37 4.47 -18.57
CA THR A 27 -0.05 3.12 -18.97
C THR A 27 -0.42 2.32 -17.72
N VAL A 28 -1.59 1.70 -17.73
CA VAL A 28 -2.11 0.87 -16.62
C VAL A 28 -2.10 -0.59 -17.04
N VAL A 29 -1.49 -1.45 -16.24
CA VAL A 29 -1.65 -2.90 -16.38
C VAL A 29 -2.81 -3.34 -15.50
N GLY A 30 -3.89 -3.82 -16.13
CA GLY A 30 -5.14 -4.18 -15.47
C GLY A 30 -5.67 -5.53 -15.93
N ARG A 31 -6.72 -6.02 -15.27
CA ARG A 31 -7.41 -7.25 -15.69
C ARG A 31 -8.21 -7.01 -16.98
N PRO A 32 -8.56 -8.06 -17.75
CA PRO A 32 -9.34 -7.91 -18.99
C PRO A 32 -10.61 -7.05 -18.84
N ALA A 33 -11.33 -7.18 -17.72
CA ALA A 33 -12.51 -6.37 -17.45
C ALA A 33 -12.19 -4.85 -17.33
N THR A 34 -11.00 -4.49 -16.85
CA THR A 34 -10.53 -3.10 -16.80
C THR A 34 -10.24 -2.58 -18.21
N VAL A 35 -9.57 -3.40 -19.03
CA VAL A 35 -9.26 -3.05 -20.44
C VAL A 35 -10.55 -2.82 -21.22
N THR A 36 -11.52 -3.75 -21.08
CA THR A 36 -12.84 -3.61 -21.74
C THR A 36 -13.55 -2.32 -21.33
N ALA A 37 -13.59 -2.00 -20.03
CA ALA A 37 -14.24 -0.80 -19.54
C ALA A 37 -13.53 0.49 -20.01
N ALA A 38 -12.20 0.49 -20.03
CA ALA A 38 -11.40 1.61 -20.53
C ALA A 38 -11.58 1.86 -22.03
N GLY A 39 -11.88 0.82 -22.82
CA GLY A 39 -12.23 0.97 -24.23
C GLY A 39 -13.61 1.60 -24.49
N GLN A 40 -14.43 1.74 -23.45
CA GLN A 40 -15.80 2.27 -23.56
C GLN A 40 -15.95 3.70 -23.02
N SER A 41 -15.09 4.13 -22.11
CA SER A 41 -15.20 5.43 -21.44
C SER A 41 -13.88 5.89 -20.86
N ASP A 42 -13.77 7.15 -20.54
CA ASP A 42 -12.70 7.75 -19.76
C ASP A 42 -12.75 7.25 -18.29
N LEU A 43 -11.59 7.26 -17.62
CA LEU A 43 -11.51 6.92 -16.20
C LEU A 43 -12.31 7.93 -15.37
N GLN A 44 -13.25 7.42 -14.57
CA GLN A 44 -14.04 8.26 -13.68
C GLN A 44 -13.32 8.39 -12.32
N LEU A 45 -12.87 9.59 -11.99
CA LEU A 45 -12.32 9.94 -10.69
C LEU A 45 -13.32 10.79 -9.91
N THR A 46 -13.80 10.28 -8.78
CA THR A 46 -14.64 11.05 -7.85
C THR A 46 -13.80 11.54 -6.68
N THR A 47 -13.79 12.87 -6.45
CA THR A 47 -13.14 13.51 -5.30
C THR A 47 -14.07 14.57 -4.72
N SER A 48 -14.25 14.61 -3.40
CA SER A 48 -15.08 15.62 -2.71
C SER A 48 -16.49 15.82 -3.31
N GLY A 49 -17.02 14.77 -3.94
CA GLY A 49 -18.36 14.81 -4.58
C GLY A 49 -18.34 15.15 -6.07
N ASP A 50 -17.24 15.68 -6.59
CA ASP A 50 -17.09 15.97 -8.03
C ASP A 50 -16.61 14.73 -8.78
N VAL A 51 -17.18 14.50 -9.98
CA VAL A 51 -16.79 13.42 -10.88
C VAL A 51 -16.03 14.02 -12.06
N LEU A 52 -14.79 13.59 -12.24
CA LEU A 52 -13.91 14.01 -13.32
C LEU A 52 -13.69 12.84 -14.28
N ALA A 53 -13.90 13.07 -15.57
CA ALA A 53 -13.53 12.13 -16.62
C ALA A 53 -12.07 12.39 -17.03
N VAL A 54 -11.22 11.36 -16.93
CA VAL A 54 -9.78 11.44 -17.21
C VAL A 54 -9.45 10.61 -18.43
N SER A 55 -9.12 11.28 -19.53
CA SER A 55 -8.78 10.70 -20.83
C SER A 55 -7.27 10.44 -20.98
N GLY A 56 -6.89 9.79 -22.06
CA GLY A 56 -5.48 9.63 -22.46
C GLY A 56 -4.68 8.58 -21.68
N ILE A 57 -5.35 7.73 -20.89
CA ILE A 57 -4.69 6.62 -20.18
C ILE A 57 -4.73 5.38 -21.07
N GLN A 58 -3.55 4.81 -21.35
CA GLN A 58 -3.46 3.52 -22.01
C GLN A 58 -3.71 2.40 -20.99
N VAL A 59 -4.49 1.38 -21.37
CA VAL A 59 -4.76 0.22 -20.49
C VAL A 59 -4.48 -1.06 -21.24
N VAL A 60 -3.67 -1.93 -20.65
CA VAL A 60 -3.27 -3.23 -21.22
C VAL A 60 -3.53 -4.37 -20.24
N ALA A 61 -3.82 -5.54 -20.75
CA ALA A 61 -3.98 -6.75 -19.93
C ALA A 61 -2.66 -7.50 -19.77
N ASP A 62 -1.84 -7.50 -20.82
CA ASP A 62 -0.52 -8.12 -20.82
C ASP A 62 0.56 -7.04 -20.65
N ILE A 63 1.46 -7.27 -19.71
CA ILE A 63 2.58 -6.38 -19.45
C ILE A 63 3.53 -6.27 -20.64
N ALA A 64 3.57 -7.30 -21.52
CA ALA A 64 4.36 -7.24 -22.73
C ALA A 64 3.88 -6.13 -23.69
N GLU A 65 2.59 -5.79 -23.66
CA GLU A 65 2.01 -4.68 -24.44
C GLU A 65 2.37 -3.30 -23.88
N ALA A 66 2.79 -3.24 -22.59
CA ALA A 66 3.24 -2.02 -21.96
C ALA A 66 4.71 -1.68 -22.29
N ARG A 67 5.39 -2.50 -23.07
CA ARG A 67 6.78 -2.25 -23.50
C ARG A 67 6.79 -1.06 -24.43
N THR A 68 7.46 0.00 -23.96
CA THR A 68 7.71 1.21 -24.74
C THR A 68 9.21 1.43 -24.91
N ASP A 69 9.61 1.94 -26.09
CA ASP A 69 10.93 2.51 -26.27
C ASP A 69 10.75 4.05 -26.42
N PRO A 70 11.24 4.83 -25.49
CA PRO A 70 12.07 4.51 -24.33
C PRO A 70 11.27 3.93 -23.13
N THR A 71 11.97 3.28 -22.19
CA THR A 71 11.40 2.64 -20.97
C THR A 71 10.64 3.62 -20.06
N ALA A 72 9.82 3.13 -19.16
CA ALA A 72 9.12 3.96 -18.18
C ALA A 72 10.11 4.72 -17.28
N ASP A 73 9.78 5.98 -16.99
CA ASP A 73 10.54 6.80 -16.04
C ASP A 73 10.17 6.42 -14.59
N LEU A 74 8.87 6.11 -14.37
CA LEU A 74 8.33 5.69 -13.09
C LEU A 74 7.44 4.46 -13.24
N ILE A 75 7.68 3.44 -12.44
CA ILE A 75 6.77 2.28 -12.30
C ILE A 75 6.15 2.33 -10.91
N ILE A 76 4.84 2.48 -10.84
CA ILE A 76 4.06 2.40 -9.60
C ILE A 76 3.51 1.00 -9.44
N VAL A 77 3.91 0.30 -8.38
CA VAL A 77 3.38 -1.02 -8.05
C VAL A 77 2.23 -0.86 -7.08
N ALA A 78 0.99 -1.11 -7.55
CA ALA A 78 -0.25 -0.88 -6.80
C ALA A 78 -1.12 -2.15 -6.69
N VAL A 79 -0.48 -3.32 -6.69
CA VAL A 79 -1.12 -4.61 -6.41
C VAL A 79 -1.20 -4.88 -4.91
N LYS A 80 -1.91 -5.92 -4.51
CA LYS A 80 -1.91 -6.38 -3.10
C LYS A 80 -0.55 -6.96 -2.71
N ALA A 81 -0.20 -6.88 -1.42
CA ALA A 81 1.13 -7.26 -0.92
C ALA A 81 1.59 -8.65 -1.38
N TRP A 82 0.71 -9.65 -1.36
CA TRP A 82 1.02 -11.02 -1.81
C TRP A 82 1.30 -11.18 -3.31
N GLN A 83 1.12 -10.13 -4.11
CA GLN A 83 1.37 -10.13 -5.55
C GLN A 83 2.69 -9.43 -5.92
N VAL A 84 3.39 -8.84 -4.95
CA VAL A 84 4.57 -8.01 -5.19
C VAL A 84 5.70 -8.80 -5.83
N SER A 85 6.01 -10.00 -5.35
CA SER A 85 7.08 -10.84 -5.92
C SER A 85 6.79 -11.22 -7.39
N ALA A 86 5.54 -11.55 -7.71
CA ALA A 86 5.14 -11.82 -9.10
C ALA A 86 5.19 -10.54 -9.95
N ALA A 87 4.78 -9.40 -9.39
CA ALA A 87 4.87 -8.10 -10.05
C ALA A 87 6.33 -7.73 -10.33
N ALA A 88 7.25 -7.93 -9.38
CA ALA A 88 8.69 -7.69 -9.55
C ALA A 88 9.25 -8.43 -10.77
N THR A 89 8.95 -9.72 -10.86
CA THR A 89 9.37 -10.55 -12.00
C THR A 89 8.77 -10.06 -13.33
N ALA A 90 7.48 -9.69 -13.30
CA ALA A 90 6.78 -9.26 -14.51
C ALA A 90 7.29 -7.89 -15.03
N ILE A 91 7.59 -6.94 -14.14
CA ILE A 91 8.08 -5.61 -14.54
C ILE A 91 9.57 -5.55 -14.84
N ALA A 92 10.36 -6.55 -14.41
CA ALA A 92 11.82 -6.55 -14.59
C ALA A 92 12.27 -6.24 -16.04
N PRO A 93 11.64 -6.76 -17.10
CA PRO A 93 12.02 -6.44 -18.49
C PRO A 93 11.74 -4.99 -18.90
N LEU A 94 11.00 -4.22 -18.10
CA LEU A 94 10.61 -2.82 -18.36
C LEU A 94 11.46 -1.82 -17.57
N VAL A 95 12.30 -2.31 -16.65
CA VAL A 95 13.17 -1.47 -15.82
C VAL A 95 14.44 -1.15 -16.62
N GLY A 96 14.57 0.10 -17.03
CA GLY A 96 15.77 0.64 -17.66
C GLY A 96 16.69 1.32 -16.66
N ALA A 97 17.83 1.83 -17.13
CA ALA A 97 18.86 2.44 -16.28
C ALA A 97 18.35 3.58 -15.39
N HIS A 98 17.34 4.33 -15.86
CA HIS A 98 16.77 5.50 -15.18
C HIS A 98 15.35 5.26 -14.62
N THR A 99 14.86 4.04 -14.69
CA THR A 99 13.54 3.71 -14.16
C THR A 99 13.54 3.67 -12.63
N VAL A 100 12.60 4.37 -12.03
CA VAL A 100 12.32 4.31 -10.59
C VAL A 100 11.06 3.48 -10.34
N VAL A 101 11.12 2.59 -9.36
CA VAL A 101 9.99 1.73 -8.95
C VAL A 101 9.50 2.15 -7.57
N LEU A 102 8.21 2.43 -7.47
CA LEU A 102 7.56 2.93 -6.26
C LEU A 102 6.47 1.97 -5.78
N PRO A 103 6.69 1.17 -4.73
CA PRO A 103 5.66 0.34 -4.13
C PRO A 103 4.68 1.18 -3.31
N LEU A 104 3.38 0.92 -3.44
CA LEU A 104 2.34 1.59 -2.66
C LEU A 104 1.67 0.67 -1.62
N GLN A 105 2.22 -0.51 -1.40
CA GLN A 105 1.67 -1.49 -0.46
C GLN A 105 1.78 -1.03 0.99
N ASN A 106 0.84 -1.51 1.80
CA ASN A 106 1.00 -1.49 3.25
C ASN A 106 1.99 -2.59 3.67
N GLY A 107 2.66 -2.39 4.79
CA GLY A 107 3.67 -3.31 5.29
C GLY A 107 5.08 -2.77 5.10
N ILE A 108 6.06 -3.63 5.32
CA ILE A 108 7.50 -3.28 5.33
C ILE A 108 8.31 -4.08 4.31
N GLU A 109 7.70 -5.05 3.61
CA GLU A 109 8.40 -6.04 2.80
C GLU A 109 8.51 -5.63 1.31
N ALA A 110 7.52 -4.89 0.79
CA ALA A 110 7.35 -4.67 -0.65
C ALA A 110 8.56 -4.03 -1.34
N ALA A 111 9.22 -3.07 -0.68
CA ALA A 111 10.40 -2.42 -1.25
C ALA A 111 11.61 -3.37 -1.33
N ASP A 112 11.82 -4.18 -0.30
CA ASP A 112 12.91 -5.17 -0.27
C ASP A 112 12.62 -6.30 -1.28
N ASP A 113 11.38 -6.78 -1.39
CA ASP A 113 10.98 -7.80 -2.39
C ASP A 113 11.23 -7.33 -3.82
N LEU A 114 10.90 -6.07 -4.13
CA LEU A 114 11.18 -5.47 -5.43
C LEU A 114 12.67 -5.31 -5.65
N ALA A 115 13.41 -4.82 -4.67
CA ALA A 115 14.85 -4.59 -4.77
C ALA A 115 15.65 -5.88 -4.96
N ASN A 116 15.21 -6.99 -4.38
CA ASN A 116 15.84 -8.31 -4.57
C ASN A 116 15.79 -8.79 -6.03
N VAL A 117 14.80 -8.35 -6.81
CA VAL A 117 14.64 -8.74 -8.23
C VAL A 117 15.19 -7.68 -9.17
N LEU A 118 14.93 -6.40 -8.87
CA LEU A 118 15.19 -5.28 -9.78
C LEU A 118 16.50 -4.55 -9.52
N GLY A 119 17.10 -4.79 -8.35
CA GLY A 119 18.23 -4.02 -7.83
C GLY A 119 17.80 -2.82 -6.97
N PRO A 120 18.49 -2.60 -5.84
CA PRO A 120 18.12 -1.56 -4.87
C PRO A 120 18.24 -0.12 -5.41
N GLN A 121 19.02 0.09 -6.48
CA GLN A 121 19.17 1.39 -7.13
C GLN A 121 17.93 1.83 -7.91
N HIS A 122 17.00 0.92 -8.18
CA HIS A 122 15.76 1.20 -8.90
C HIS A 122 14.55 1.38 -7.97
N VAL A 123 14.67 1.03 -6.69
CA VAL A 123 13.51 0.95 -5.79
C VAL A 123 13.58 1.99 -4.69
N LEU A 124 12.52 2.75 -4.53
CA LEU A 124 12.31 3.62 -3.37
C LEU A 124 11.40 2.94 -2.35
N GLY A 125 11.68 3.15 -1.08
CA GLY A 125 10.69 2.90 -0.04
C GLY A 125 9.61 3.97 -0.10
N CYS A 126 8.35 3.59 0.17
CA CYS A 126 7.21 4.49 0.12
C CYS A 126 6.17 4.18 1.18
N SER A 127 5.91 5.15 2.04
CA SER A 127 4.73 5.18 2.88
C SER A 127 3.63 5.96 2.16
N CYS A 128 2.57 5.28 1.72
CA CYS A 128 1.45 5.89 1.01
C CYS A 128 0.22 5.98 1.92
N VAL A 129 -0.35 7.18 2.06
CA VAL A 129 -1.61 7.41 2.75
C VAL A 129 -2.61 7.96 1.75
N VAL A 130 -3.60 7.16 1.42
CA VAL A 130 -4.73 7.52 0.55
C VAL A 130 -5.91 6.58 0.83
N ILE A 131 -7.12 7.10 0.77
CA ILE A 131 -8.33 6.28 0.84
C ILE A 131 -8.98 6.31 -0.55
N ALA A 132 -8.63 5.35 -1.39
CA ALA A 132 -9.13 5.21 -2.74
C ALA A 132 -9.87 3.87 -2.90
N LYS A 133 -11.13 3.94 -3.29
CA LYS A 133 -12.00 2.77 -3.49
C LYS A 133 -12.37 2.67 -4.96
N ARG A 134 -12.02 1.53 -5.58
CA ARG A 134 -12.54 1.21 -6.91
C ARG A 134 -14.04 0.91 -6.80
N THR A 135 -14.86 1.65 -7.48
CA THR A 135 -16.33 1.52 -7.50
C THR A 135 -16.82 0.69 -8.68
N GLU A 136 -16.15 0.83 -9.83
CA GLU A 136 -16.41 0.10 -11.06
C GLU A 136 -15.07 -0.36 -11.68
N PRO A 137 -15.07 -1.20 -12.72
CA PRO A 137 -13.82 -1.64 -13.38
C PRO A 137 -12.93 -0.49 -13.85
N TRP A 138 -13.50 0.69 -14.16
CA TRP A 138 -12.79 1.87 -14.62
C TRP A 138 -13.31 3.15 -13.93
N ALA A 139 -13.58 3.02 -12.60
CA ALA A 139 -13.97 4.15 -11.77
C ALA A 139 -13.38 4.03 -10.36
N VAL A 140 -12.98 5.16 -9.81
CA VAL A 140 -12.37 5.26 -8.47
C VAL A 140 -12.93 6.46 -7.72
N THR A 141 -13.24 6.26 -6.44
CA THR A 141 -13.57 7.34 -5.50
C THR A 141 -12.44 7.49 -4.50
N CYS A 142 -11.90 8.71 -4.41
CA CYS A 142 -10.98 9.12 -3.35
C CYS A 142 -11.78 9.77 -2.23
N LEU A 143 -11.64 9.24 -1.02
CA LEU A 143 -12.30 9.75 0.18
C LEU A 143 -11.30 10.56 1.00
N GLY A 144 -11.70 11.78 1.40
CA GLY A 144 -10.84 12.66 2.19
C GLY A 144 -9.84 13.46 1.37
N ALA A 145 -8.67 13.73 1.95
CA ALA A 145 -7.61 14.53 1.33
C ALA A 145 -6.90 13.79 0.18
N HIS A 146 -6.17 14.56 -0.63
CA HIS A 146 -5.26 14.01 -1.64
C HIS A 146 -4.23 13.06 -1.01
N ALA A 147 -3.66 12.17 -1.84
CA ALA A 147 -2.63 11.25 -1.39
C ALA A 147 -1.43 11.98 -0.76
N HIS A 148 -0.92 11.40 0.30
CA HIS A 148 0.36 11.79 0.89
C HIS A 148 1.34 10.62 0.78
N LEU A 149 2.52 10.89 0.22
CA LEU A 149 3.63 9.96 0.13
C LEU A 149 4.80 10.45 0.97
N GLU A 150 5.37 9.57 1.77
CA GLU A 150 6.69 9.78 2.32
C GLU A 150 7.62 8.76 1.67
N ILE A 151 8.63 9.23 0.93
CA ILE A 151 9.50 8.41 0.09
C ILE A 151 10.96 8.61 0.44
N GLY A 152 11.77 7.59 0.20
CA GLY A 152 13.21 7.65 0.40
C GLY A 152 13.93 6.40 -0.09
N PRO A 153 15.26 6.45 -0.22
CA PRO A 153 16.05 5.29 -0.60
C PRO A 153 16.02 4.22 0.49
N ILE A 154 15.91 2.95 0.10
CA ILE A 154 15.95 1.79 1.03
C ILE A 154 17.36 1.35 1.39
N SER A 155 18.34 1.83 0.63
CA SER A 155 19.76 1.55 0.80
C SER A 155 20.56 2.84 0.62
N ASN A 156 21.89 2.77 0.77
CA ASN A 156 22.78 3.91 0.46
C ASN A 156 22.82 4.24 -1.04
N SER A 157 22.12 3.49 -1.88
CA SER A 157 21.94 3.79 -3.30
C SER A 157 20.96 4.95 -3.46
N PHE A 158 21.36 5.98 -4.17
CA PHE A 158 20.53 7.15 -4.44
C PHE A 158 19.93 7.00 -5.84
N ALA A 159 18.61 7.07 -5.97
CA ALA A 159 17.99 7.20 -7.28
C ALA A 159 18.25 8.62 -7.79
N VAL A 160 19.08 8.74 -8.81
CA VAL A 160 19.48 10.05 -9.41
C VAL A 160 18.24 10.84 -9.85
N GLU A 161 17.20 10.14 -10.22
CA GLU A 161 15.93 10.66 -10.74
C GLU A 161 14.96 11.11 -9.64
N LEU A 162 15.31 10.95 -8.35
CA LEU A 162 14.40 11.23 -7.22
C LEU A 162 13.80 12.66 -7.30
N ILE A 163 14.58 13.64 -7.69
CA ILE A 163 14.12 15.04 -7.77
C ILE A 163 13.03 15.18 -8.83
N SER A 164 13.22 14.59 -10.01
CA SER A 164 12.24 14.64 -11.10
C SER A 164 10.96 13.88 -10.77
N ILE A 165 11.07 12.74 -10.08
CA ILE A 165 9.92 11.97 -9.60
C ILE A 165 9.12 12.78 -8.58
N VAL A 166 9.80 13.41 -7.60
CA VAL A 166 9.13 14.26 -6.60
C VAL A 166 8.41 15.43 -7.26
N ALA A 167 9.04 16.07 -8.25
CA ALA A 167 8.43 17.18 -8.99
C ALA A 167 7.15 16.72 -9.70
N ALA A 168 7.21 15.61 -10.45
CA ALA A 168 6.09 15.07 -11.19
C ALA A 168 4.91 14.66 -10.25
N LEU A 169 5.22 14.04 -9.12
CA LEU A 169 4.18 13.69 -8.13
C LEU A 169 3.51 14.94 -7.54
N ARG A 170 4.28 16.00 -7.27
CA ARG A 170 3.75 17.28 -6.75
C ARG A 170 2.93 18.03 -7.80
N GLU A 171 3.32 18.01 -9.06
CA GLU A 171 2.53 18.55 -10.18
C GLU A 171 1.18 17.86 -10.31
N ALA A 172 1.10 16.57 -9.96
CA ALA A 172 -0.14 15.79 -9.87
C ALA A 172 -0.91 16.01 -8.55
N HIS A 173 -0.62 17.08 -7.80
CA HIS A 173 -1.23 17.41 -6.51
C HIS A 173 -1.09 16.33 -5.43
N ILE A 174 -0.08 15.47 -5.55
CA ILE A 174 0.27 14.48 -4.53
C ILE A 174 1.22 15.16 -3.53
N SER A 175 0.88 15.13 -2.25
CA SER A 175 1.78 15.61 -1.20
C SER A 175 2.94 14.64 -1.05
N VAL A 176 4.19 15.14 -1.19
CA VAL A 176 5.39 14.31 -1.09
C VAL A 176 6.35 14.89 -0.08
N THR A 177 6.73 14.06 0.89
CA THR A 177 7.80 14.30 1.87
C THR A 177 8.97 13.37 1.58
N LEU A 178 10.20 13.91 1.62
CA LEU A 178 11.40 13.08 1.57
C LEU A 178 11.75 12.62 2.99
N SER A 179 11.76 11.31 3.18
CA SER A 179 12.12 10.71 4.46
C SER A 179 13.62 10.79 4.70
N LYS A 180 14.02 11.12 5.93
CA LYS A 180 15.41 11.04 6.38
C LYS A 180 15.87 9.60 6.57
N ASP A 181 14.95 8.73 6.97
CA ASP A 181 15.12 7.29 7.10
C ASP A 181 13.78 6.61 6.78
N ILE A 182 13.68 6.12 5.54
CA ILE A 182 12.44 5.51 5.06
C ILE A 182 12.08 4.23 5.82
N ARG A 183 13.06 3.51 6.37
CA ARG A 183 12.80 2.31 7.16
C ARG A 183 12.05 2.68 8.44
N VAL A 184 12.47 3.73 9.13
CA VAL A 184 11.77 4.24 10.32
C VAL A 184 10.34 4.65 9.96
N THR A 185 10.15 5.37 8.85
CA THR A 185 8.81 5.79 8.36
C THR A 185 7.91 4.59 8.09
N LEU A 186 8.42 3.58 7.37
CA LEU A 186 7.66 2.36 7.05
C LEU A 186 7.28 1.61 8.32
N TRP A 187 8.20 1.44 9.26
CA TRP A 187 7.95 0.73 10.51
C TRP A 187 6.97 1.48 11.43
N ARG A 188 6.99 2.82 11.49
CA ARG A 188 5.97 3.63 12.20
C ARG A 188 4.58 3.40 11.64
N LYS A 189 4.43 3.50 10.32
CA LYS A 189 3.14 3.22 9.67
C LYS A 189 2.71 1.77 9.88
N PHE A 190 3.64 0.82 9.75
CA PHE A 190 3.38 -0.59 9.97
C PHE A 190 2.91 -0.87 11.40
N MET A 191 3.58 -0.29 12.41
CA MET A 191 3.18 -0.33 13.81
C MET A 191 1.73 0.13 13.99
N LEU A 192 1.37 1.26 13.41
CA LEU A 192 0.01 1.79 13.48
C LEU A 192 -0.99 0.84 12.85
N ILE A 193 -0.83 0.52 11.55
CA ILE A 193 -1.85 -0.20 10.78
C ILE A 193 -2.01 -1.66 11.19
N SER A 194 -0.92 -2.37 11.57
CA SER A 194 -1.01 -3.75 12.01
C SER A 194 -1.70 -3.88 13.37
N SER A 195 -1.48 -2.90 14.27
CA SER A 195 -2.05 -2.91 15.62
C SER A 195 -3.53 -2.51 15.63
N TYR A 196 -3.88 -1.27 15.21
CA TYR A 196 -5.29 -0.87 15.23
C TYR A 196 -6.15 -1.67 14.26
N GLY A 197 -5.58 -2.01 13.09
CA GLY A 197 -6.28 -2.81 12.10
C GLY A 197 -6.51 -4.24 12.57
N GLY A 198 -5.53 -4.82 13.25
CA GLY A 198 -5.61 -6.16 13.82
C GLY A 198 -6.61 -6.25 14.97
N VAL A 199 -6.52 -5.35 15.96
CA VAL A 199 -7.47 -5.31 17.09
C VAL A 199 -8.88 -4.94 16.62
N GLY A 200 -9.00 -4.02 15.63
CA GLY A 200 -10.28 -3.70 15.00
C GLY A 200 -10.92 -4.91 14.33
N ALA A 201 -10.14 -5.73 13.60
CA ALA A 201 -10.62 -6.97 13.00
C ALA A 201 -11.03 -8.01 14.07
N LEU A 202 -10.22 -8.14 15.13
CA LEU A 202 -10.49 -9.08 16.23
C LEU A 202 -11.78 -8.71 16.98
N SER A 203 -11.96 -7.43 17.32
CA SER A 203 -13.13 -6.92 18.03
C SER A 203 -14.33 -6.66 17.12
N ARG A 204 -14.16 -6.64 15.80
CA ARG A 204 -15.15 -6.25 14.79
C ARG A 204 -15.69 -4.82 14.98
N GLN A 205 -14.87 -3.94 15.52
CA GLN A 205 -15.28 -2.58 15.87
C GLN A 205 -14.47 -1.52 15.12
N SER A 206 -15.08 -0.36 14.89
CA SER A 206 -14.43 0.82 14.32
C SER A 206 -13.48 1.48 15.34
N VAL A 207 -12.68 2.44 14.86
CA VAL A 207 -11.77 3.21 15.70
C VAL A 207 -12.50 3.93 16.84
N GLY A 208 -13.68 4.49 16.60
CA GLY A 208 -14.45 5.20 17.64
C GLY A 208 -14.74 4.34 18.86
N VAL A 209 -15.02 3.04 18.66
CA VAL A 209 -15.24 2.10 19.76
C VAL A 209 -13.91 1.64 20.36
N THR A 210 -12.96 1.23 19.54
CA THR A 210 -11.69 0.67 20.04
C THR A 210 -10.79 1.72 20.72
N SER A 211 -10.93 3.00 20.37
CA SER A 211 -10.17 4.09 20.99
C SER A 211 -10.75 4.57 22.31
N THR A 212 -12.07 4.39 22.52
CA THR A 212 -12.78 4.86 23.74
C THR A 212 -12.98 3.75 24.78
N THR A 213 -12.81 2.47 24.38
CA THR A 213 -12.83 1.34 25.31
C THR A 213 -11.42 1.13 25.86
N PRO A 214 -11.19 1.30 27.20
CA PRO A 214 -9.83 1.29 27.75
C PRO A 214 -9.05 0.00 27.44
N GLU A 215 -9.70 -1.15 27.49
CA GLU A 215 -9.08 -2.46 27.27
C GLU A 215 -8.61 -2.63 25.80
N THR A 216 -9.39 -2.18 24.84
CA THR A 216 -8.97 -2.25 23.42
C THR A 216 -7.93 -1.21 23.07
N ALA A 217 -8.00 0.00 23.65
CA ALA A 217 -6.97 1.01 23.48
C ALA A 217 -5.62 0.55 24.08
N ALA A 218 -5.65 -0.07 25.27
CA ALA A 218 -4.46 -0.68 25.88
C ALA A 218 -3.91 -1.82 25.00
N LEU A 219 -4.76 -2.72 24.51
CA LEU A 219 -4.36 -3.83 23.64
C LEU A 219 -3.70 -3.34 22.33
N ILE A 220 -4.21 -2.22 21.74
CA ILE A 220 -3.61 -1.60 20.55
C ILE A 220 -2.22 -1.05 20.89
N ARG A 221 -2.07 -0.37 22.04
CA ARG A 221 -0.77 0.13 22.50
C ARG A 221 0.23 -1.01 22.71
N ASP A 222 -0.19 -2.09 23.37
CA ASP A 222 0.67 -3.24 23.64
C ASP A 222 1.06 -3.96 22.33
N ALA A 223 0.15 -4.06 21.36
CA ALA A 223 0.47 -4.55 20.01
C ALA A 223 1.51 -3.65 19.31
N MET A 224 1.43 -2.33 19.46
CA MET A 224 2.46 -1.40 18.94
C MET A 224 3.82 -1.61 19.64
N ILE A 225 3.84 -1.94 20.93
CA ILE A 225 5.06 -2.25 21.69
C ILE A 225 5.70 -3.55 21.16
N GLU A 226 4.94 -4.55 20.77
CA GLU A 226 5.48 -5.73 20.10
C GLU A 226 6.20 -5.35 18.80
N VAL A 227 5.57 -4.51 17.95
CA VAL A 227 6.18 -4.03 16.69
C VAL A 227 7.42 -3.19 16.96
N LEU A 228 7.41 -2.33 17.99
CA LEU A 228 8.58 -1.58 18.43
C LEU A 228 9.75 -2.51 18.76
N ALA A 229 9.51 -3.52 19.60
CA ALA A 229 10.56 -4.47 20.02
C ALA A 229 11.12 -5.25 18.82
N VAL A 230 10.28 -5.70 17.92
CA VAL A 230 10.68 -6.39 16.69
C VAL A 230 11.52 -5.45 15.80
N GLY A 231 11.06 -4.21 15.55
CA GLY A 231 11.78 -3.24 14.73
C GLY A 231 13.16 -2.89 15.31
N GLN A 232 13.24 -2.66 16.62
CA GLN A 232 14.52 -2.40 17.29
C GLN A 232 15.50 -3.57 17.18
N ALA A 233 15.01 -4.81 17.31
CA ALA A 233 15.83 -6.00 17.15
C ALA A 233 16.31 -6.19 15.70
N HIS A 234 15.63 -5.63 14.72
CA HIS A 234 16.06 -5.51 13.32
C HIS A 234 16.92 -4.27 13.04
N GLY A 235 17.34 -3.53 14.06
CA GLY A 235 18.20 -2.35 13.92
C GLY A 235 17.51 -1.10 13.40
N VAL A 236 16.18 -1.03 13.43
CA VAL A 236 15.43 0.17 13.07
C VAL A 236 15.40 1.13 14.25
N ALA A 237 15.71 2.40 14.02
CA ALA A 237 15.82 3.44 15.05
C ALA A 237 14.44 3.89 15.55
N LEU A 238 13.69 2.98 16.16
CA LEU A 238 12.41 3.22 16.81
C LEU A 238 12.57 3.42 18.31
N SER A 239 11.62 4.13 18.92
CA SER A 239 11.56 4.42 20.34
C SER A 239 10.14 4.35 20.88
N HIS A 240 9.96 4.38 22.20
CA HIS A 240 8.63 4.52 22.82
C HIS A 240 7.89 5.80 22.40
N GLN A 241 8.62 6.86 22.02
CA GLN A 241 8.02 8.08 21.48
C GLN A 241 7.29 7.81 20.15
N ASP A 242 7.72 6.82 19.36
CA ASP A 242 7.03 6.43 18.13
C ASP A 242 5.70 5.74 18.46
N VAL A 243 5.65 4.92 19.52
CA VAL A 243 4.39 4.35 20.01
C VAL A 243 3.44 5.46 20.45
N ASP A 244 3.91 6.43 21.25
CA ASP A 244 3.08 7.55 21.70
C ASP A 244 2.55 8.39 20.53
N SER A 245 3.41 8.64 19.54
CA SER A 245 3.04 9.36 18.33
C SER A 245 1.98 8.61 17.51
N MET A 246 2.14 7.28 17.36
CA MET A 246 1.18 6.46 16.61
C MET A 246 -0.13 6.28 17.37
N MET A 247 -0.12 6.23 18.70
CA MET A 247 -1.32 6.27 19.51
C MET A 247 -2.06 7.63 19.37
N ALA A 248 -1.34 8.74 19.30
CA ALA A 248 -1.94 10.04 19.03
C ALA A 248 -2.61 10.09 17.64
N VAL A 249 -1.97 9.55 16.60
CA VAL A 249 -2.57 9.41 15.27
C VAL A 249 -3.81 8.52 15.30
N PHE A 250 -3.77 7.38 16.02
CA PHE A 250 -4.90 6.49 16.18
C PHE A 250 -6.11 7.18 16.81
N HIS A 251 -5.90 7.95 17.87
CA HIS A 251 -6.97 8.70 18.55
C HIS A 251 -7.53 9.86 17.72
N ALA A 252 -6.77 10.36 16.74
CA ALA A 252 -7.19 11.43 15.84
C ALA A 252 -7.98 10.94 14.60
N PHE A 253 -8.12 9.64 14.40
CA PHE A 253 -8.90 9.10 13.28
C PHE A 253 -10.39 9.39 13.46
N ASP A 254 -11.09 9.53 12.33
CA ASP A 254 -12.55 9.57 12.34
C ASP A 254 -13.11 8.31 13.04
N PRO A 255 -14.12 8.46 13.93
CA PRO A 255 -14.68 7.33 14.68
C PRO A 255 -15.21 6.17 13.84
N LEU A 256 -15.62 6.41 12.60
CA LEU A 256 -16.10 5.38 11.68
C LEU A 256 -14.97 4.68 10.92
N THR A 257 -13.72 5.11 11.12
CA THR A 257 -12.55 4.53 10.44
C THR A 257 -12.41 3.04 10.78
N THR A 258 -12.11 2.27 9.74
CA THR A 258 -11.66 0.87 9.80
C THR A 258 -10.45 0.69 8.88
N SER A 259 -9.57 -0.26 9.17
CA SER A 259 -8.48 -0.58 8.25
C SER A 259 -9.00 -1.35 7.01
N SER A 260 -8.22 -1.32 5.91
CA SER A 260 -8.55 -2.10 4.71
C SER A 260 -8.57 -3.61 5.00
N MET A 261 -7.59 -4.09 5.79
CA MET A 261 -7.54 -5.49 6.22
C MET A 261 -8.79 -5.90 7.01
N HIS A 262 -9.21 -5.07 7.96
CA HIS A 262 -10.42 -5.30 8.74
C HIS A 262 -11.67 -5.41 7.84
N ARG A 263 -11.84 -4.48 6.89
CA ARG A 263 -12.97 -4.53 5.93
C ARG A 263 -12.92 -5.76 5.04
N ASP A 264 -11.74 -6.12 4.50
CA ASP A 264 -11.59 -7.30 3.66
C ASP A 264 -11.98 -8.58 4.44
N LEU A 265 -11.55 -8.72 5.71
CA LEU A 265 -11.91 -9.85 6.57
C LEU A 265 -13.42 -9.91 6.86
N LEU A 266 -14.04 -8.77 7.21
CA LEU A 266 -15.48 -8.71 7.47
C LEU A 266 -16.34 -9.07 6.25
N GLU A 267 -15.87 -8.68 5.07
CA GLU A 267 -16.57 -8.93 3.80
C GLU A 267 -16.18 -10.28 3.16
N GLY A 268 -15.41 -11.11 3.85
CA GLY A 268 -14.99 -12.43 3.36
C GLY A 268 -14.11 -12.35 2.11
N ARG A 269 -13.33 -11.28 1.97
CA ARG A 269 -12.35 -11.12 0.88
C ARG A 269 -10.94 -11.46 1.34
N PRO A 270 -10.07 -11.91 0.42
CA PRO A 270 -8.64 -12.08 0.70
C PRO A 270 -8.04 -10.78 1.28
N SER A 271 -7.40 -10.89 2.44
CA SER A 271 -6.85 -9.75 3.18
C SER A 271 -5.32 -9.73 3.20
N GLU A 272 -4.74 -8.66 3.73
CA GLU A 272 -3.30 -8.53 3.95
C GLU A 272 -2.87 -9.01 5.35
N LEU A 273 -3.63 -9.93 5.97
CA LEU A 273 -3.34 -10.49 7.30
C LEU A 273 -1.93 -11.06 7.40
N GLU A 274 -1.49 -11.80 6.38
CA GLU A 274 -0.14 -12.38 6.30
C GLU A 274 0.97 -11.32 6.25
N HIS A 275 0.72 -10.20 5.56
CA HIS A 275 1.69 -9.10 5.39
C HIS A 275 1.57 -8.01 6.47
N GLN A 276 0.63 -8.15 7.41
CA GLN A 276 0.50 -7.30 8.60
C GLN A 276 0.83 -8.11 9.84
N SER A 277 -0.15 -8.67 10.54
CA SER A 277 0.12 -9.45 11.76
C SER A 277 1.05 -10.66 11.50
N GLY A 278 0.90 -11.35 10.37
CA GLY A 278 1.80 -12.44 9.96
C GLY A 278 3.26 -11.98 9.78
N ALA A 279 3.49 -10.80 9.21
CA ALA A 279 4.83 -10.23 9.10
C ALA A 279 5.44 -9.93 10.48
N VAL A 280 4.67 -9.36 11.43
CA VAL A 280 5.17 -9.16 12.81
C VAL A 280 5.63 -10.48 13.42
N LEU A 281 4.87 -11.57 13.21
CA LEU A 281 5.24 -12.90 13.69
C LEU A 281 6.53 -13.43 13.05
N ARG A 282 6.67 -13.30 11.73
CA ARG A 282 7.86 -13.77 11.00
C ARG A 282 9.11 -13.03 11.44
N TYR A 283 9.03 -11.70 11.44
CA TYR A 283 10.13 -10.84 11.85
C TYR A 283 10.49 -11.03 13.33
N GLY A 284 9.50 -11.17 14.22
CA GLY A 284 9.72 -11.44 15.64
C GLY A 284 10.44 -12.78 15.87
N ARG A 285 9.99 -13.85 15.19
CA ARG A 285 10.65 -15.17 15.27
C ARG A 285 12.09 -15.13 14.79
N ALA A 286 12.37 -14.40 13.72
CA ALA A 286 13.72 -14.29 13.15
C ALA A 286 14.74 -13.70 14.14
N VAL A 287 14.30 -12.89 15.09
CA VAL A 287 15.15 -12.21 16.09
C VAL A 287 14.86 -12.62 17.54
N GLY A 288 14.02 -13.63 17.76
CA GLY A 288 13.69 -14.16 19.09
C GLY A 288 12.81 -13.24 19.94
N VAL A 289 12.06 -12.32 19.34
CA VAL A 289 11.12 -11.44 20.02
C VAL A 289 9.72 -12.07 20.05
N SER A 290 9.13 -12.16 21.24
CA SER A 290 7.77 -12.70 21.44
C SER A 290 6.72 -11.67 21.00
N THR A 291 5.69 -12.13 20.26
CA THR A 291 4.62 -11.27 19.72
C THR A 291 3.25 -11.92 19.95
N PRO A 292 2.84 -12.15 21.23
CA PRO A 292 1.64 -12.91 21.56
C PRO A 292 0.33 -12.23 21.12
N ILE A 293 0.27 -10.89 21.09
CA ILE A 293 -0.92 -10.15 20.65
C ILE A 293 -1.11 -10.32 19.15
N HIS A 294 -0.06 -10.09 18.35
CA HIS A 294 -0.13 -10.30 16.90
C HIS A 294 -0.37 -11.76 16.55
N TRP A 295 0.14 -12.71 17.35
CA TRP A 295 -0.18 -14.13 17.19
C TRP A 295 -1.68 -14.39 17.40
N SER A 296 -2.27 -13.82 18.43
CA SER A 296 -3.70 -13.97 18.73
C SER A 296 -4.59 -13.37 17.63
N ILE A 297 -4.21 -12.17 17.13
CA ILE A 297 -4.87 -11.54 16.00
C ILE A 297 -4.77 -12.44 14.76
N TYR A 298 -3.56 -12.86 14.41
CA TYR A 298 -3.31 -13.68 13.23
C TYR A 298 -4.06 -15.02 13.29
N ALA A 299 -3.89 -15.78 14.38
CA ALA A 299 -4.49 -17.10 14.54
C ALA A 299 -6.01 -17.07 14.52
N SER A 300 -6.63 -16.03 15.10
CA SER A 300 -8.09 -15.89 15.12
C SER A 300 -8.70 -15.52 13.77
N GLN A 301 -7.96 -14.77 12.92
CA GLN A 301 -8.45 -14.32 11.62
C GLN A 301 -8.03 -15.23 10.45
N LEU A 302 -6.99 -16.04 10.63
CA LEU A 302 -6.44 -16.91 9.58
C LEU A 302 -7.47 -17.87 8.95
N PRO A 303 -8.38 -18.53 9.69
CA PRO A 303 -9.37 -19.41 9.08
C PRO A 303 -10.29 -18.68 8.08
N ALA A 304 -10.70 -17.45 8.40
CA ALA A 304 -11.52 -16.62 7.52
C ALA A 304 -10.75 -16.19 6.28
N ASP A 305 -9.48 -15.76 6.42
CA ASP A 305 -8.64 -15.35 5.30
C ASP A 305 -8.33 -16.54 4.35
N ILE A 306 -8.09 -17.73 4.89
CA ILE A 306 -7.92 -18.98 4.09
C ILE A 306 -9.20 -19.30 3.32
N ALA A 307 -10.36 -19.19 3.96
CA ALA A 307 -11.63 -19.45 3.29
C ALA A 307 -11.89 -18.47 2.14
N ALA A 308 -11.57 -17.19 2.34
CA ALA A 308 -11.71 -16.14 1.33
C ALA A 308 -10.79 -16.31 0.10
N ARG A 309 -9.69 -17.06 0.23
CA ARG A 309 -8.73 -17.34 -0.88
C ARG A 309 -9.10 -18.56 -1.70
N LYS A 310 -9.99 -19.42 -1.22
CA LYS A 310 -10.47 -20.57 -2.01
C LYS A 310 -11.30 -20.05 -3.18
N PRO A 311 -11.13 -20.63 -4.40
CA PRO A 311 -12.06 -20.33 -5.48
C PRO A 311 -13.48 -20.63 -4.98
N THR A 312 -14.38 -19.66 -5.09
CA THR A 312 -15.80 -19.93 -4.90
C THR A 312 -16.20 -20.92 -5.97
N GLU A 313 -16.46 -22.17 -5.61
CA GLU A 313 -17.24 -23.05 -6.47
C GLU A 313 -18.55 -22.31 -6.71
N ARG A 314 -18.68 -21.71 -7.90
CA ARG A 314 -19.97 -21.17 -8.30
C ARG A 314 -20.93 -22.36 -8.30
N ALA A 315 -21.89 -22.33 -7.40
CA ALA A 315 -23.03 -23.21 -7.48
C ALA A 315 -23.61 -23.12 -8.91
N PRO A 316 -24.00 -24.25 -9.49
CA PRO A 316 -24.47 -24.35 -10.87
C PRO A 316 -25.68 -23.45 -11.14
#